data_8f43dccb404e1c7d1245d2bc778777da
#
_entry.id   8f43dccb404e1c7d1245d2bc778777da
#
_cell.length_a   1.000
_cell.length_b   1.000
_cell.length_c   1.000
_cell.angle_alpha   90.00
_cell.angle_beta   90.00
_cell.angle_gamma   90.00
#
_symmetry.space_group_name_H-M   'P 1'
#
loop_
_entity.id
_entity.type
_entity.pdbx_description
1 polymer ?
#
loop_
_entity_poly.entity_id
_entity_poly.type
_entity_poly.pdbx_seq_one_letter_code
_entity_poly.pdbx_strand_id
1 'polypeptide(L)'
;MTRSDSTAPATVLRQTQDERPVRTVRVPDDRDGQRLDNFLLGQLKGAPRSLIYKLVRSGQVRVNGGRAKAERKLAGGDEVRIPPVRLSEASDKGAPPAGFLKAMEAAIVFEDARLLALNKPSGVASHGGSGISFGAIETMRALRPGQTLELVHRLDRDTSGLLLVAKKRSALTELQALMREDRADSGGGITKRYLALLTGRMPDGVMTVDAPLHIGLRQGGERHVQVNAAGKPSLSHFRVLERRGGQSYCEVRIETGRTHQIRVHAQHIGHSIAGDDKYGDAAVNKRLRDQVGLKRLFLHASTLEFALDGGKAPYLLNAPLVPELIDVLDRLS
;
A
#
# COMPACT_ATOMS: atom_id res chain seq x y z
N MET A 1 -29.24 7.93 69.19
CA MET A 1 -29.44 6.49 68.90
C MET A 1 -30.22 6.40 67.62
N THR A 2 -29.64 5.95 66.63
CA THR A 2 -29.97 5.01 65.55
C THR A 2 -29.18 5.39 64.29
N ARG A 3 -28.22 4.52 64.01
CA ARG A 3 -27.46 4.49 62.78
C ARG A 3 -28.32 3.91 61.66
N SER A 4 -28.35 4.52 60.50
CA SER A 4 -28.87 3.88 59.30
C SER A 4 -27.72 3.71 58.32
N ASP A 5 -27.27 2.44 58.19
CA ASP A 5 -26.39 1.95 57.14
C ASP A 5 -27.12 2.07 55.79
N SER A 6 -26.50 2.74 54.85
CA SER A 6 -26.92 2.73 53.45
C SER A 6 -25.81 2.12 52.60
N THR A 7 -25.91 0.80 52.42
CA THR A 7 -25.06 0.02 51.52
C THR A 7 -25.60 0.18 50.09
N ALA A 8 -24.90 0.93 49.24
CA ALA A 8 -25.20 0.97 47.82
C ALA A 8 -24.67 -0.31 47.13
N PRO A 9 -25.43 -0.93 46.22
CA PRO A 9 -24.98 -2.12 45.52
C PRO A 9 -23.93 -1.76 44.45
N ALA A 10 -22.77 -2.42 44.53
CA ALA A 10 -21.76 -2.36 43.49
C ALA A 10 -22.29 -2.94 42.17
N THR A 11 -22.44 -2.10 41.18
CA THR A 11 -22.75 -2.50 39.79
C THR A 11 -21.57 -3.21 39.20
N VAL A 12 -21.60 -4.53 39.22
CA VAL A 12 -20.63 -5.37 38.49
C VAL A 12 -20.94 -5.25 36.99
N LEU A 13 -20.15 -4.45 36.29
CA LEU A 13 -20.12 -4.45 34.83
C LEU A 13 -19.60 -5.82 34.36
N ARG A 14 -20.49 -6.72 33.97
CA ARG A 14 -20.18 -7.95 33.27
C ARG A 14 -19.68 -7.55 31.87
N GLN A 15 -18.36 -7.52 31.69
CA GLN A 15 -17.74 -7.54 30.35
C GLN A 15 -18.08 -8.91 29.72
N THR A 16 -18.94 -8.92 28.73
CA THR A 16 -19.18 -10.08 27.87
C THR A 16 -17.94 -10.30 27.02
N GLN A 17 -17.05 -11.19 27.44
CA GLN A 17 -15.89 -11.62 26.68
C GLN A 17 -16.35 -12.64 25.64
N ASP A 18 -16.30 -12.29 24.35
CA ASP A 18 -16.61 -13.19 23.25
C ASP A 18 -15.44 -14.20 23.05
N GLU A 19 -15.52 -15.33 23.76
CA GLU A 19 -14.57 -16.45 23.61
C GLU A 19 -14.96 -17.27 22.38
N ARG A 20 -14.26 -17.06 21.27
CA ARG A 20 -14.45 -17.95 20.11
C ARG A 20 -13.83 -19.32 20.40
N PRO A 21 -14.62 -20.42 20.30
CA PRO A 21 -14.13 -21.77 20.59
C PRO A 21 -13.02 -22.25 19.63
N VAL A 22 -12.31 -23.30 20.02
CA VAL A 22 -11.42 -24.03 19.11
C VAL A 22 -12.23 -24.46 17.88
N ARG A 23 -11.72 -24.19 16.70
CA ARG A 23 -12.35 -24.65 15.46
C ARG A 23 -11.31 -25.10 14.43
N THR A 24 -11.68 -26.08 13.63
CA THR A 24 -10.94 -26.47 12.43
C THR A 24 -11.65 -25.92 11.21
N VAL A 25 -10.90 -25.25 10.35
CA VAL A 25 -11.44 -24.64 9.13
C VAL A 25 -10.75 -25.30 7.95
N ARG A 26 -11.54 -25.87 7.04
CA ARG A 26 -11.03 -26.37 5.77
C ARG A 26 -10.77 -25.21 4.82
N VAL A 27 -9.60 -25.19 4.19
CA VAL A 27 -9.21 -24.16 3.22
C VAL A 27 -10.02 -24.35 1.94
N PRO A 28 -10.81 -23.38 1.50
CA PRO A 28 -11.53 -23.46 0.23
C PRO A 28 -10.55 -23.47 -0.95
N ASP A 29 -10.93 -24.06 -2.07
CA ASP A 29 -10.07 -24.18 -3.27
C ASP A 29 -9.71 -22.81 -3.87
N ASP A 30 -10.59 -21.81 -3.75
CA ASP A 30 -10.34 -20.42 -4.16
C ASP A 30 -9.28 -19.71 -3.30
N ARG A 31 -8.85 -20.35 -2.21
CA ARG A 31 -7.78 -19.88 -1.29
C ARG A 31 -6.46 -20.63 -1.47
N ASP A 32 -6.37 -21.49 -2.48
CA ASP A 32 -5.12 -22.19 -2.79
C ASP A 32 -3.95 -21.20 -2.95
N GLY A 33 -2.77 -21.57 -2.41
CA GLY A 33 -1.58 -20.71 -2.40
C GLY A 33 -1.64 -19.50 -1.47
N GLN A 34 -2.71 -19.31 -0.69
CA GLN A 34 -2.79 -18.22 0.30
C GLN A 34 -1.85 -18.51 1.48
N ARG A 35 -1.15 -17.48 1.96
CA ARG A 35 -0.30 -17.61 3.16
C ARG A 35 -1.15 -17.81 4.41
N LEU A 36 -0.67 -18.67 5.33
CA LEU A 36 -1.35 -19.00 6.59
C LEU A 36 -1.66 -17.74 7.42
N ASP A 37 -0.73 -16.79 7.54
CA ASP A 37 -0.95 -15.56 8.30
C ASP A 37 -2.13 -14.73 7.73
N ASN A 38 -2.23 -14.62 6.41
CA ASN A 38 -3.32 -13.91 5.74
C ASN A 38 -4.66 -14.66 5.83
N PHE A 39 -4.63 -16.00 5.76
CA PHE A 39 -5.81 -16.82 5.97
C PHE A 39 -6.37 -16.62 7.38
N LEU A 40 -5.50 -16.67 8.40
CA LEU A 40 -5.88 -16.47 9.81
C LEU A 40 -6.44 -15.08 10.08
N LEU A 41 -5.88 -14.02 9.45
CA LEU A 41 -6.43 -12.66 9.56
C LEU A 41 -7.86 -12.58 9.03
N GLY A 42 -8.18 -13.31 7.95
CA GLY A 42 -9.54 -13.42 7.43
C GLY A 42 -10.48 -14.18 8.36
N GLN A 43 -9.98 -15.21 9.04
CA GLN A 43 -10.76 -16.04 9.97
C GLN A 43 -10.96 -15.41 11.36
N LEU A 44 -9.99 -14.62 11.82
CA LEU A 44 -9.96 -13.95 13.11
C LEU A 44 -10.09 -12.43 12.90
N LYS A 45 -11.23 -12.01 12.35
CA LYS A 45 -11.52 -10.58 12.12
C LYS A 45 -11.32 -9.79 13.42
N GLY A 46 -10.53 -8.73 13.36
CA GLY A 46 -10.18 -7.90 14.52
C GLY A 46 -8.91 -8.33 15.26
N ALA A 47 -8.35 -9.52 14.99
CA ALA A 47 -7.09 -9.93 15.59
C ALA A 47 -5.90 -9.08 15.06
N PRO A 48 -5.06 -8.50 15.92
CA PRO A 48 -3.85 -7.84 15.47
C PRO A 48 -2.85 -8.86 14.91
N ARG A 49 -2.05 -8.45 13.92
CA ARG A 49 -1.04 -9.34 13.29
C ARG A 49 -0.08 -9.95 14.33
N SER A 50 0.31 -9.20 15.34
CA SER A 50 1.17 -9.69 16.44
C SER A 50 0.57 -10.91 17.17
N LEU A 51 -0.75 -10.93 17.37
CA LEU A 51 -1.44 -12.07 17.95
C LEU A 51 -1.39 -13.28 17.01
N ILE A 52 -1.64 -13.10 15.70
CA ILE A 52 -1.55 -14.18 14.70
C ILE A 52 -0.16 -14.81 14.73
N TYR A 53 0.90 -13.98 14.68
CA TYR A 53 2.28 -14.49 14.75
C TYR A 53 2.59 -15.20 16.07
N LYS A 54 2.06 -14.71 17.22
CA LYS A 54 2.19 -15.37 18.52
C LYS A 54 1.52 -16.74 18.51
N LEU A 55 0.28 -16.87 18.00
CA LEU A 55 -0.47 -18.12 17.93
C LEU A 55 0.22 -19.17 17.04
N VAL A 56 0.75 -18.73 15.90
CA VAL A 56 1.50 -19.62 14.98
C VAL A 56 2.81 -20.04 15.60
N ARG A 57 3.60 -19.12 16.17
CA ARG A 57 4.90 -19.40 16.79
C ARG A 57 4.77 -20.34 17.99
N SER A 58 3.77 -20.15 18.84
CA SER A 58 3.49 -21.02 20.00
C SER A 58 2.96 -22.40 19.59
N GLY A 59 2.66 -22.62 18.29
CA GLY A 59 2.11 -23.87 17.78
C GLY A 59 0.67 -24.14 18.19
N GLN A 60 -0.07 -23.12 18.61
CA GLN A 60 -1.51 -23.22 18.87
C GLN A 60 -2.31 -23.33 17.58
N VAL A 61 -1.84 -22.71 16.50
CA VAL A 61 -2.35 -22.95 15.15
C VAL A 61 -1.66 -24.18 14.58
N ARG A 62 -2.42 -25.05 13.92
CA ARG A 62 -1.94 -26.27 13.27
C ARG A 62 -2.51 -26.35 11.87
N VAL A 63 -1.75 -26.90 10.94
CA VAL A 63 -2.20 -27.20 9.57
C VAL A 63 -2.03 -28.69 9.34
N ASN A 64 -3.12 -29.39 9.07
CA ASN A 64 -3.17 -30.85 8.95
C ASN A 64 -2.53 -31.55 10.18
N GLY A 65 -2.87 -31.07 11.38
CA GLY A 65 -2.34 -31.53 12.66
C GLY A 65 -0.90 -31.10 12.98
N GLY A 66 -0.13 -30.63 12.00
CA GLY A 66 1.29 -30.26 12.15
C GLY A 66 1.52 -28.77 12.52
N ARG A 67 2.73 -28.45 13.06
CA ARG A 67 3.18 -27.05 13.19
C ARG A 67 3.45 -26.45 11.80
N ALA A 68 3.17 -25.17 11.65
CA ALA A 68 3.43 -24.44 10.41
C ALA A 68 4.09 -23.10 10.69
N LYS A 69 4.83 -22.56 9.71
CA LYS A 69 5.33 -21.18 9.75
C LYS A 69 4.24 -20.23 9.22
N ALA A 70 4.25 -18.97 9.64
CA ALA A 70 3.26 -17.97 9.22
C ALA A 70 3.21 -17.77 7.69
N GLU A 71 4.35 -17.92 7.03
CA GLU A 71 4.53 -17.78 5.60
C GLU A 71 4.11 -19.01 4.78
N ARG A 72 3.77 -20.14 5.42
CA ARG A 72 3.34 -21.37 4.73
C ARG A 72 2.20 -21.03 3.77
N LYS A 73 2.35 -21.43 2.53
CA LYS A 73 1.25 -21.43 1.55
C LYS A 73 0.34 -22.62 1.83
N LEU A 74 -0.95 -22.35 1.94
CA LEU A 74 -1.98 -23.35 2.15
C LEU A 74 -2.41 -23.93 0.80
N ALA A 75 -2.75 -25.20 0.80
CA ALA A 75 -3.43 -25.84 -0.33
C ALA A 75 -4.95 -25.87 -0.12
N GLY A 76 -5.71 -25.88 -1.22
CA GLY A 76 -7.14 -26.18 -1.14
C GLY A 76 -7.36 -27.51 -0.45
N GLY A 77 -8.31 -27.57 0.48
CA GLY A 77 -8.55 -28.76 1.30
C GLY A 77 -7.72 -28.89 2.57
N ASP A 78 -6.64 -28.08 2.78
CA ASP A 78 -5.89 -28.07 4.05
C ASP A 78 -6.83 -27.80 5.24
N GLU A 79 -6.60 -28.50 6.35
CA GLU A 79 -7.32 -28.28 7.61
C GLU A 79 -6.50 -27.39 8.55
N VAL A 80 -7.04 -26.22 8.86
CA VAL A 80 -6.40 -25.26 9.77
C VAL A 80 -7.13 -25.24 11.12
N ARG A 81 -6.46 -25.76 12.15
CA ARG A 81 -6.93 -25.65 13.54
C ARG A 81 -6.61 -24.27 14.08
N ILE A 82 -7.63 -23.56 14.52
CA ILE A 82 -7.56 -22.24 15.11
C ILE A 82 -7.88 -22.38 16.62
N PRO A 83 -6.99 -21.94 17.53
CA PRO A 83 -7.22 -22.03 18.97
C PRO A 83 -8.33 -21.07 19.41
N PRO A 84 -8.84 -21.22 20.65
CA PRO A 84 -9.71 -20.23 21.23
C PRO A 84 -8.97 -18.90 21.37
N VAL A 85 -9.56 -17.83 20.90
CA VAL A 85 -8.95 -16.50 20.93
C VAL A 85 -9.91 -15.55 21.62
N ARG A 86 -9.44 -14.96 22.72
CA ARG A 86 -10.09 -13.78 23.28
C ARG A 86 -9.65 -12.58 22.44
N LEU A 87 -10.53 -12.13 21.60
CA LEU A 87 -10.36 -10.85 20.93
C LEU A 87 -10.93 -9.80 21.88
N SER A 88 -10.10 -8.89 22.37
CA SER A 88 -10.66 -7.61 22.83
C SER A 88 -11.52 -7.11 21.67
N GLU A 89 -12.72 -6.65 21.95
CA GLU A 89 -13.56 -6.00 20.95
C GLU A 89 -12.64 -5.14 20.11
N ALA A 90 -12.57 -5.42 18.80
CA ALA A 90 -11.81 -4.57 17.89
C ALA A 90 -12.32 -3.17 18.19
N SER A 91 -11.45 -2.30 18.70
CA SER A 91 -11.84 -0.92 18.93
C SER A 91 -12.57 -0.53 17.66
N ASP A 92 -13.87 -0.31 17.79
CA ASP A 92 -14.72 0.01 16.66
C ASP A 92 -14.10 1.26 16.04
N LYS A 93 -13.33 1.05 14.97
CA LYS A 93 -12.64 2.15 14.29
C LYS A 93 -13.64 3.09 13.65
N GLY A 94 -14.95 2.82 13.88
CA GLY A 94 -16.03 3.52 13.24
C GLY A 94 -16.04 3.27 11.72
N ALA A 95 -16.98 3.86 11.03
CA ALA A 95 -16.94 3.92 9.57
C ALA A 95 -16.01 5.07 9.13
N PRO A 96 -15.37 4.96 7.95
CA PRO A 96 -14.65 6.10 7.38
C PRO A 96 -15.59 7.32 7.30
N PRO A 97 -15.10 8.55 7.57
CA PRO A 97 -15.93 9.75 7.48
C PRO A 97 -16.60 9.88 6.10
N ALA A 98 -17.85 10.35 6.05
CA ALA A 98 -18.63 10.44 4.82
C ALA A 98 -17.91 11.25 3.71
N GLY A 99 -17.24 12.35 4.08
CA GLY A 99 -16.44 13.12 3.12
C GLY A 99 -15.26 12.33 2.55
N PHE A 100 -14.63 11.46 3.35
CA PHE A 100 -13.54 10.62 2.90
C PHE A 100 -14.06 9.50 1.98
N LEU A 101 -15.21 8.89 2.30
CA LEU A 101 -15.89 7.92 1.43
C LEU A 101 -16.17 8.55 0.04
N LYS A 102 -16.80 9.74 0.02
CA LYS A 102 -17.12 10.47 -1.22
C LYS A 102 -15.86 10.80 -2.04
N ALA A 103 -14.80 11.26 -1.40
CA ALA A 103 -13.53 11.57 -2.07
C ALA A 103 -12.88 10.31 -2.67
N MET A 104 -12.91 9.18 -1.97
CA MET A 104 -12.37 7.93 -2.47
C MET A 104 -13.22 7.29 -3.57
N GLU A 105 -14.54 7.47 -3.54
CA GLU A 105 -15.42 7.04 -4.62
C GLU A 105 -15.16 7.85 -5.90
N ALA A 106 -15.02 9.18 -5.78
CA ALA A 106 -14.66 10.05 -6.90
C ALA A 106 -13.24 9.78 -7.45
N ALA A 107 -12.38 9.13 -6.69
CA ALA A 107 -11.04 8.75 -7.13
C ALA A 107 -11.01 7.50 -8.02
N ILE A 108 -12.14 6.81 -8.24
CA ILE A 108 -12.21 5.66 -9.15
C ILE A 108 -12.05 6.17 -10.59
N VAL A 109 -11.00 5.73 -11.29
CA VAL A 109 -10.74 6.09 -12.69
C VAL A 109 -11.05 4.96 -13.66
N PHE A 110 -11.17 3.73 -13.16
CA PHE A 110 -11.55 2.56 -13.95
C PHE A 110 -12.15 1.48 -13.05
N GLU A 111 -13.16 0.80 -13.53
CA GLU A 111 -13.72 -0.39 -12.88
C GLU A 111 -14.31 -1.35 -13.91
N ASP A 112 -13.99 -2.64 -13.80
CA ASP A 112 -14.61 -3.74 -14.55
C ASP A 112 -14.99 -4.93 -13.65
N ALA A 113 -15.22 -6.11 -14.24
CA ALA A 113 -15.55 -7.32 -13.49
C ALA A 113 -14.33 -7.92 -12.74
N ARG A 114 -13.09 -7.57 -13.10
CA ARG A 114 -11.85 -8.16 -12.60
C ARG A 114 -11.10 -7.24 -11.62
N LEU A 115 -11.09 -5.96 -11.89
CA LEU A 115 -10.29 -4.99 -11.14
C LEU A 115 -10.95 -3.60 -11.06
N LEU A 116 -10.44 -2.80 -10.17
CA LEU A 116 -10.75 -1.39 -9.97
C LEU A 116 -9.44 -0.62 -9.86
N ALA A 117 -9.34 0.55 -10.49
CA ALA A 117 -8.20 1.45 -10.40
C ALA A 117 -8.62 2.78 -9.77
N LEU A 118 -7.81 3.23 -8.81
CA LEU A 118 -7.98 4.51 -8.13
C LEU A 118 -6.91 5.49 -8.59
N ASN A 119 -7.27 6.75 -8.80
CA ASN A 119 -6.33 7.87 -8.70
C ASN A 119 -6.18 8.24 -7.21
N LYS A 120 -5.38 7.47 -6.47
CA LYS A 120 -5.22 7.61 -5.02
C LYS A 120 -4.75 9.01 -4.67
N PRO A 121 -5.45 9.75 -3.80
CA PRO A 121 -4.96 11.04 -3.32
C PRO A 121 -3.65 10.90 -2.54
N SER A 122 -2.83 11.95 -2.55
CA SER A 122 -1.70 12.08 -1.63
C SER A 122 -2.17 12.14 -0.18
N GLY A 123 -1.34 11.69 0.75
CA GLY A 123 -1.68 11.63 2.17
C GLY A 123 -2.52 10.42 2.57
N VAL A 124 -3.14 9.72 1.60
CA VAL A 124 -3.92 8.50 1.85
C VAL A 124 -3.00 7.28 1.77
N ALA A 125 -2.96 6.48 2.84
CA ALA A 125 -2.24 5.21 2.83
C ALA A 125 -2.96 4.17 1.95
N SER A 126 -2.22 3.28 1.29
CA SER A 126 -2.83 2.18 0.52
C SER A 126 -3.64 1.24 1.41
N HIS A 127 -3.20 0.99 2.65
CA HIS A 127 -3.90 0.20 3.67
C HIS A 127 -3.74 0.85 5.05
N GLY A 128 -4.69 0.62 5.94
CA GLY A 128 -4.61 1.00 7.34
C GLY A 128 -3.50 0.24 8.08
N GLY A 129 -3.08 0.76 9.22
CA GLY A 129 -2.01 0.19 10.02
C GLY A 129 -1.80 0.94 11.33
N SER A 130 -0.60 0.88 11.90
CA SER A 130 -0.27 1.61 13.14
C SER A 130 -0.52 3.11 12.96
N GLY A 131 -1.45 3.66 13.73
CA GLY A 131 -1.80 5.09 13.69
C GLY A 131 -2.67 5.54 12.50
N ILE A 132 -3.05 4.64 11.58
CA ILE A 132 -3.92 4.95 10.44
C ILE A 132 -5.16 4.07 10.54
N SER A 133 -6.31 4.68 10.83
CA SER A 133 -7.57 3.95 11.00
C SER A 133 -8.07 3.37 9.67
N PHE A 134 -8.01 4.16 8.58
CA PHE A 134 -8.51 3.78 7.26
C PHE A 134 -7.49 4.14 6.19
N GLY A 135 -7.16 3.17 5.33
CA GLY A 135 -6.47 3.39 4.06
C GLY A 135 -7.42 3.28 2.88
N ALA A 136 -6.89 3.34 1.67
CA ALA A 136 -7.67 3.25 0.44
C ALA A 136 -8.48 1.94 0.37
N ILE A 137 -7.88 0.80 0.70
CA ILE A 137 -8.56 -0.50 0.59
C ILE A 137 -9.70 -0.66 1.61
N GLU A 138 -9.52 -0.22 2.87
CA GLU A 138 -10.57 -0.29 3.87
C GLU A 138 -11.76 0.59 3.48
N THR A 139 -11.47 1.76 2.92
CA THR A 139 -12.50 2.70 2.43
C THR A 139 -13.25 2.12 1.25
N MET A 140 -12.56 1.51 0.28
CA MET A 140 -13.21 0.85 -0.86
C MET A 140 -14.07 -0.35 -0.41
N ARG A 141 -13.63 -1.11 0.59
CA ARG A 141 -14.43 -2.20 1.17
C ARG A 141 -15.70 -1.68 1.87
N ALA A 142 -15.63 -0.51 2.48
CA ALA A 142 -16.80 0.14 3.08
C ALA A 142 -17.79 0.65 2.01
N LEU A 143 -17.29 1.15 0.86
CA LEU A 143 -18.10 1.59 -0.28
C LEU A 143 -18.72 0.43 -1.07
N ARG A 144 -18.15 -0.75 -1.03
CA ARG A 144 -18.58 -1.93 -1.81
C ARG A 144 -18.80 -3.13 -0.85
N PRO A 145 -19.79 -3.05 0.08
CA PRO A 145 -20.08 -4.14 1.00
C PRO A 145 -20.46 -5.41 0.21
N GLY A 146 -19.92 -6.54 0.63
CA GLY A 146 -20.14 -7.84 -0.02
C GLY A 146 -19.21 -8.15 -1.20
N GLN A 147 -18.42 -7.20 -1.68
CA GLN A 147 -17.39 -7.47 -2.70
C GLN A 147 -16.05 -7.87 -2.06
N THR A 148 -15.39 -8.85 -2.66
CA THR A 148 -14.01 -9.18 -2.32
C THR A 148 -13.08 -8.17 -3.00
N LEU A 149 -12.44 -7.29 -2.23
CA LEU A 149 -11.49 -6.30 -2.72
C LEU A 149 -10.13 -6.52 -2.07
N GLU A 150 -9.10 -6.72 -2.90
CA GLU A 150 -7.73 -6.94 -2.44
C GLU A 150 -6.73 -6.04 -3.17
N LEU A 151 -5.77 -5.47 -2.43
CA LEU A 151 -4.70 -4.66 -3.04
C LEU A 151 -3.80 -5.54 -3.91
N VAL A 152 -3.59 -5.13 -5.15
CA VAL A 152 -2.61 -5.74 -6.06
C VAL A 152 -1.21 -5.32 -5.66
N HIS A 153 -1.00 -4.02 -5.42
CA HIS A 153 0.25 -3.40 -5.03
C HIS A 153 -0.01 -2.27 -4.03
N ARG A 154 1.03 -1.54 -3.69
CA ARG A 154 0.94 -0.38 -2.80
C ARG A 154 1.67 0.82 -3.38
N LEU A 155 1.16 2.00 -3.09
CA LEU A 155 1.85 3.28 -3.21
C LEU A 155 2.21 3.79 -1.80
N ASP A 156 3.25 4.59 -1.72
CA ASP A 156 3.56 5.34 -0.50
C ASP A 156 2.40 6.29 -0.16
N ARG A 157 2.27 6.65 1.11
CA ARG A 157 1.19 7.52 1.57
C ARG A 157 1.14 8.84 0.79
N ASP A 158 2.30 9.44 0.57
CA ASP A 158 2.41 10.77 -0.03
C ASP A 158 2.47 10.76 -1.56
N THR A 159 2.66 9.58 -2.18
CA THR A 159 2.55 9.37 -3.63
C THR A 159 1.09 9.30 -4.03
N SER A 160 0.68 10.09 -5.03
CA SER A 160 -0.65 10.02 -5.65
C SER A 160 -0.66 9.15 -6.91
N GLY A 161 -1.85 8.86 -7.45
CA GLY A 161 -2.01 8.19 -8.74
C GLY A 161 -2.49 6.75 -8.65
N LEU A 162 -2.24 5.97 -9.70
CA LEU A 162 -2.83 4.65 -9.92
C LEU A 162 -2.53 3.64 -8.83
N LEU A 163 -3.59 3.19 -8.16
CA LEU A 163 -3.58 2.10 -7.20
C LEU A 163 -4.58 1.04 -7.66
N LEU A 164 -4.09 -0.18 -7.95
CA LEU A 164 -4.93 -1.30 -8.40
C LEU A 164 -5.50 -2.09 -7.23
N VAL A 165 -6.78 -2.40 -7.34
CA VAL A 165 -7.54 -3.27 -6.44
C VAL A 165 -8.17 -4.39 -7.26
N ALA A 166 -7.90 -5.63 -6.91
CA ALA A 166 -8.51 -6.79 -7.55
C ALA A 166 -9.89 -7.09 -6.94
N LYS A 167 -10.87 -7.39 -7.79
CA LYS A 167 -12.24 -7.81 -7.43
C LYS A 167 -12.39 -9.33 -7.42
N LYS A 168 -11.44 -10.07 -8.03
CA LYS A 168 -11.39 -11.52 -8.09
C LYS A 168 -10.02 -12.05 -7.68
N ARG A 169 -10.00 -13.21 -7.03
CA ARG A 169 -8.75 -13.85 -6.61
C ARG A 169 -7.84 -14.22 -7.79
N SER A 170 -8.41 -14.73 -8.88
CA SER A 170 -7.65 -15.02 -10.11
C SER A 170 -6.93 -13.78 -10.64
N ALA A 171 -7.65 -12.65 -10.77
CA ALA A 171 -7.05 -11.38 -11.19
C ALA A 171 -5.96 -10.89 -10.24
N LEU A 172 -6.15 -11.05 -8.92
CA LEU A 172 -5.11 -10.71 -7.94
C LEU A 172 -3.84 -11.52 -8.16
N THR A 173 -3.96 -12.84 -8.31
CA THR A 173 -2.81 -13.73 -8.47
C THR A 173 -2.04 -13.41 -9.74
N GLU A 174 -2.74 -13.22 -10.85
CA GLU A 174 -2.18 -12.86 -12.15
C GLU A 174 -1.49 -11.50 -12.12
N LEU A 175 -2.18 -10.45 -11.63
CA LEU A 175 -1.60 -9.12 -11.49
C LEU A 175 -0.38 -9.10 -10.56
N GLN A 176 -0.40 -9.86 -9.47
CA GLN A 176 0.77 -9.97 -8.58
C GLN A 176 1.93 -10.74 -9.21
N ALA A 177 1.67 -11.69 -10.11
CA ALA A 177 2.72 -12.33 -10.91
C ALA A 177 3.36 -11.31 -11.85
N LEU A 178 2.56 -10.61 -12.66
CA LEU A 178 3.02 -9.55 -13.55
C LEU A 178 3.78 -8.42 -12.83
N MET A 179 3.39 -8.09 -11.60
CA MET A 179 4.11 -7.08 -10.78
C MET A 179 5.49 -7.55 -10.32
N ARG A 180 5.72 -8.87 -10.23
CA ARG A 180 7.02 -9.45 -9.84
C ARG A 180 7.95 -9.72 -11.01
N GLU A 181 7.43 -9.80 -12.21
CA GLU A 181 8.23 -9.99 -13.41
C GLU A 181 9.07 -8.73 -13.65
N ASP A 182 10.39 -8.91 -13.68
CA ASP A 182 11.30 -7.89 -14.10
C ASP A 182 11.30 -7.87 -15.64
N ARG A 183 10.91 -6.75 -16.23
CA ARG A 183 10.69 -6.63 -17.69
C ARG A 183 11.92 -6.77 -18.58
N ALA A 184 13.11 -6.74 -17.99
CA ALA A 184 14.35 -6.68 -18.76
C ALA A 184 14.51 -7.82 -19.78
N ASP A 185 13.94 -9.01 -19.50
CA ASP A 185 14.25 -10.21 -20.27
C ASP A 185 13.08 -10.87 -21.02
N SER A 186 11.81 -10.51 -20.74
CA SER A 186 10.68 -11.33 -21.23
C SER A 186 9.58 -10.59 -21.99
N GLY A 187 9.63 -9.28 -22.10
CA GLY A 187 8.54 -8.50 -22.72
C GLY A 187 7.21 -8.54 -21.98
N GLY A 188 7.14 -9.30 -20.86
CA GLY A 188 6.00 -9.45 -19.96
C GLY A 188 5.95 -8.39 -18.85
N GLY A 189 5.04 -8.57 -17.88
CA GLY A 189 4.93 -7.73 -16.71
C GLY A 189 4.12 -6.44 -16.92
N ILE A 190 4.16 -5.56 -15.94
CA ILE A 190 3.43 -4.28 -15.93
C ILE A 190 4.37 -3.11 -16.20
N THR A 191 4.09 -2.31 -17.24
CA THR A 191 4.74 -1.01 -17.40
C THR A 191 4.20 -0.04 -16.35
N LYS A 192 5.10 0.57 -15.59
CA LYS A 192 4.77 1.53 -14.53
C LYS A 192 5.44 2.85 -14.85
N ARG A 193 4.64 3.89 -15.14
CA ARG A 193 5.13 5.25 -15.38
C ARG A 193 4.62 6.20 -14.31
N TYR A 194 5.49 7.10 -13.92
CA TYR A 194 5.24 8.14 -12.94
C TYR A 194 5.57 9.50 -13.52
N LEU A 195 4.93 10.53 -13.02
CA LEU A 195 5.28 11.92 -13.24
C LEU A 195 5.92 12.47 -11.97
N ALA A 196 7.06 13.13 -12.12
CA ALA A 196 7.81 13.70 -10.99
C ALA A 196 8.41 15.06 -11.37
N LEU A 197 8.45 15.97 -10.40
CA LEU A 197 9.24 17.19 -10.51
C LEU A 197 10.55 17.00 -9.76
N LEU A 198 11.67 17.00 -10.47
CA LEU A 198 13.01 16.82 -9.90
C LEU A 198 13.67 18.18 -9.72
N THR A 199 14.41 18.34 -8.62
CA THR A 199 15.11 19.58 -8.32
C THR A 199 16.33 19.77 -9.22
N GLY A 200 16.50 20.99 -9.75
CA GLY A 200 17.60 21.33 -10.64
C GLY A 200 17.39 20.88 -12.10
N ARG A 201 18.36 21.22 -12.93
CA ARG A 201 18.33 20.89 -14.38
C ARG A 201 18.98 19.56 -14.63
N MET A 202 18.19 18.55 -14.92
CA MET A 202 18.69 17.25 -15.38
C MET A 202 19.24 17.35 -16.81
N PRO A 203 20.21 16.48 -17.20
CA PRO A 203 20.64 16.36 -18.59
C PRO A 203 19.49 15.92 -19.50
N ASP A 204 19.65 16.18 -20.82
CA ASP A 204 18.72 15.71 -21.84
C ASP A 204 18.81 14.19 -22.02
N GLY A 205 17.77 13.61 -22.59
CA GLY A 205 17.69 12.17 -22.85
C GLY A 205 17.09 11.37 -21.70
N VAL A 206 17.44 10.09 -21.65
CA VAL A 206 17.01 9.15 -20.62
C VAL A 206 18.16 8.85 -19.69
N MET A 207 18.01 9.20 -18.43
CA MET A 207 18.96 8.82 -17.38
C MET A 207 18.50 7.52 -16.74
N THR A 208 19.32 6.48 -16.85
CA THR A 208 19.07 5.18 -16.23
C THR A 208 19.83 5.07 -14.92
N VAL A 209 19.11 4.68 -13.86
CA VAL A 209 19.66 4.46 -12.51
C VAL A 209 19.46 2.99 -12.16
N ASP A 210 20.55 2.24 -12.23
CA ASP A 210 20.63 0.85 -11.76
C ASP A 210 21.43 0.84 -10.46
N ALA A 211 20.71 0.93 -9.34
CA ALA A 211 21.32 1.06 -8.02
C ALA A 211 20.53 0.26 -6.98
N PRO A 212 21.14 -0.78 -6.35
CA PRO A 212 20.46 -1.63 -5.40
C PRO A 212 20.02 -0.85 -4.15
N LEU A 213 18.82 -1.16 -3.63
CA LEU A 213 18.22 -0.48 -2.49
C LEU A 213 18.16 -1.38 -1.24
N HIS A 214 18.66 -0.86 -0.13
CA HIS A 214 18.63 -1.51 1.17
C HIS A 214 17.72 -0.75 2.14
N ILE A 215 16.91 -1.50 2.90
CA ILE A 215 16.06 -0.95 3.96
C ILE A 215 16.80 -1.11 5.29
N GLY A 216 17.28 0.00 5.84
CA GLY A 216 17.86 0.10 7.18
C GLY A 216 16.88 0.70 8.18
N LEU A 217 17.30 0.74 9.44
CA LEU A 217 16.64 1.48 10.52
C LEU A 217 17.51 2.68 10.90
N ARG A 218 16.91 3.87 11.03
CA ARG A 218 17.55 5.01 11.69
C ARG A 218 17.42 4.88 13.21
N GLN A 219 18.21 5.66 13.95
CA GLN A 219 17.97 5.85 15.39
C GLN A 219 16.53 6.29 15.60
N GLY A 220 15.81 5.62 16.52
CA GLY A 220 14.36 5.81 16.69
C GLY A 220 13.46 4.83 15.96
N GLY A 221 14.01 3.85 15.22
CA GLY A 221 13.24 2.76 14.58
C GLY A 221 12.54 3.14 13.27
N GLU A 222 12.77 4.34 12.74
CA GLU A 222 12.23 4.76 11.46
C GLU A 222 12.91 4.01 10.30
N ARG A 223 12.12 3.43 9.40
CA ARG A 223 12.63 2.78 8.19
C ARG A 223 13.23 3.83 7.25
N HIS A 224 14.49 3.64 6.90
CA HIS A 224 15.20 4.44 5.91
C HIS A 224 15.68 3.56 4.77
N VAL A 225 15.49 4.02 3.53
CA VAL A 225 15.96 3.33 2.32
C VAL A 225 17.15 4.11 1.77
N GLN A 226 18.19 3.39 1.36
CA GLN A 226 19.39 3.99 0.77
C GLN A 226 19.95 3.08 -0.31
N VAL A 227 20.74 3.64 -1.23
CA VAL A 227 21.52 2.87 -2.19
C VAL A 227 22.62 2.12 -1.42
N ASN A 228 22.71 0.81 -1.65
CA ASN A 228 23.71 -0.04 -1.02
C ASN A 228 23.90 -1.31 -1.86
N ALA A 229 25.15 -1.69 -2.11
CA ALA A 229 25.49 -2.87 -2.93
C ALA A 229 24.88 -4.19 -2.39
N ALA A 230 24.68 -4.31 -1.07
CA ALA A 230 24.00 -5.45 -0.45
C ALA A 230 22.45 -5.36 -0.52
N GLY A 231 21.91 -4.33 -1.20
CA GLY A 231 20.49 -4.10 -1.36
C GLY A 231 19.85 -5.00 -2.40
N LYS A 232 18.55 -4.81 -2.60
CA LYS A 232 17.80 -5.48 -3.67
C LYS A 232 17.98 -4.74 -4.99
N PRO A 233 18.19 -5.44 -6.13
CA PRO A 233 18.25 -4.84 -7.46
C PRO A 233 17.09 -3.88 -7.69
N SER A 234 17.37 -2.72 -8.24
CA SER A 234 16.39 -1.67 -8.47
C SER A 234 16.78 -0.84 -9.68
N LEU A 235 15.87 -0.68 -10.65
CA LEU A 235 16.12 -0.03 -11.94
C LEU A 235 15.04 1.00 -12.23
N SER A 236 15.46 2.24 -12.51
CA SER A 236 14.59 3.37 -12.85
C SER A 236 15.15 4.14 -14.05
N HIS A 237 14.27 4.62 -14.91
CA HIS A 237 14.59 5.42 -16.08
C HIS A 237 13.90 6.78 -15.96
N PHE A 238 14.66 7.85 -15.97
CA PHE A 238 14.18 9.23 -15.86
C PHE A 238 14.29 9.90 -17.22
N ARG A 239 13.18 10.40 -17.75
CA ARG A 239 13.13 11.15 -19.02
C ARG A 239 12.56 12.54 -18.75
N VAL A 240 13.34 13.58 -19.05
CA VAL A 240 12.87 14.96 -18.96
C VAL A 240 11.80 15.19 -20.01
N LEU A 241 10.62 15.64 -19.56
CA LEU A 241 9.52 16.08 -20.41
C LEU A 241 9.62 17.58 -20.68
N GLU A 242 9.91 18.34 -19.63
CA GLU A 242 9.93 19.78 -19.67
C GLU A 242 10.82 20.36 -18.54
N ARG A 243 11.37 21.54 -18.77
CA ARG A 243 12.10 22.31 -17.76
C ARG A 243 11.32 23.56 -17.39
N ARG A 244 11.06 23.75 -16.10
CA ARG A 244 10.27 24.88 -15.58
C ARG A 244 10.88 25.43 -14.31
N GLY A 245 11.06 26.75 -14.19
CA GLY A 245 11.55 27.40 -13.00
C GLY A 245 12.87 26.83 -12.46
N GLY A 246 13.77 26.36 -13.36
CA GLY A 246 15.02 25.72 -12.96
C GLY A 246 14.88 24.30 -12.45
N GLN A 247 13.68 23.70 -12.50
CA GLN A 247 13.39 22.31 -12.17
C GLN A 247 13.18 21.47 -13.44
N SER A 248 13.20 20.15 -13.30
CA SER A 248 12.96 19.20 -14.40
C SER A 248 11.68 18.40 -14.14
N TYR A 249 10.67 18.60 -14.98
CA TYR A 249 9.46 17.78 -14.98
C TYR A 249 9.73 16.53 -15.81
N CYS A 250 9.58 15.37 -15.18
CA CYS A 250 10.04 14.09 -15.73
C CYS A 250 8.96 13.03 -15.75
N GLU A 251 9.00 12.18 -16.78
CA GLU A 251 8.44 10.84 -16.72
C GLU A 251 9.47 9.89 -16.12
N VAL A 252 9.04 9.05 -15.21
CA VAL A 252 9.89 8.03 -14.60
C VAL A 252 9.27 6.65 -14.83
N ARG A 253 9.98 5.80 -15.59
CA ARG A 253 9.62 4.39 -15.76
C ARG A 253 10.42 3.55 -14.78
N ILE A 254 9.76 2.62 -14.10
CA ILE A 254 10.44 1.69 -13.19
C ILE A 254 10.22 0.24 -13.64
N GLU A 255 11.30 -0.56 -13.60
CA GLU A 255 11.23 -2.00 -13.85
C GLU A 255 10.90 -2.76 -12.56
N THR A 256 11.46 -2.33 -11.45
CA THR A 256 11.23 -2.89 -10.12
C THR A 256 10.34 -1.96 -9.28
N GLY A 257 9.76 -2.48 -8.19
CA GLY A 257 8.88 -1.71 -7.28
C GLY A 257 9.35 -1.76 -5.83
N ARG A 258 10.56 -1.24 -5.53
CA ARG A 258 11.09 -1.22 -4.16
C ARG A 258 10.55 -0.01 -3.38
N THR A 259 10.50 -0.14 -2.07
CA THR A 259 10.06 0.95 -1.18
C THR A 259 10.86 2.22 -1.45
N HIS A 260 10.19 3.34 -1.66
CA HIS A 260 10.75 4.67 -1.95
C HIS A 260 11.73 4.71 -3.16
N GLN A 261 11.67 3.74 -4.08
CA GLN A 261 12.66 3.57 -5.13
C GLN A 261 12.94 4.85 -5.92
N ILE A 262 11.92 5.46 -6.52
CA ILE A 262 12.08 6.68 -7.34
C ILE A 262 12.67 7.81 -6.50
N ARG A 263 12.23 7.96 -5.26
CA ARG A 263 12.68 9.02 -4.34
C ARG A 263 14.16 8.90 -4.01
N VAL A 264 14.61 7.67 -3.70
CA VAL A 264 16.02 7.40 -3.35
C VAL A 264 16.90 7.45 -4.59
N HIS A 265 16.45 6.94 -5.75
CA HIS A 265 17.19 7.05 -7.01
C HIS A 265 17.35 8.52 -7.45
N ALA A 266 16.29 9.32 -7.34
CA ALA A 266 16.34 10.75 -7.62
C ALA A 266 17.34 11.49 -6.72
N GLN A 267 17.35 11.20 -5.42
CA GLN A 267 18.35 11.71 -4.49
C GLN A 267 19.76 11.27 -4.85
N HIS A 268 19.95 9.99 -5.20
CA HIS A 268 21.24 9.39 -5.52
C HIS A 268 21.91 10.08 -6.71
N ILE A 269 21.13 10.52 -7.71
CA ILE A 269 21.63 11.25 -8.88
C ILE A 269 21.73 12.77 -8.66
N GLY A 270 21.52 13.26 -7.44
CA GLY A 270 21.61 14.68 -7.09
C GLY A 270 20.41 15.54 -7.49
N HIS A 271 19.31 14.93 -7.94
CA HIS A 271 18.09 15.60 -8.38
C HIS A 271 16.88 15.09 -7.58
N SER A 272 16.85 15.34 -6.28
CA SER A 272 15.76 14.87 -5.43
C SER A 272 14.38 15.34 -5.91
N ILE A 273 13.32 14.60 -5.54
CA ILE A 273 11.96 14.98 -5.91
C ILE A 273 11.54 16.22 -5.10
N ALA A 274 10.96 17.20 -5.78
CA ALA A 274 10.43 18.41 -5.17
C ALA A 274 9.31 18.07 -4.16
N GLY A 275 9.34 18.69 -2.98
CA GLY A 275 8.38 18.43 -1.91
C GLY A 275 8.61 17.12 -1.16
N ASP A 276 9.75 16.46 -1.34
CA ASP A 276 10.10 15.26 -0.57
C ASP A 276 10.73 15.65 0.78
N ASP A 277 9.97 15.53 1.86
CA ASP A 277 10.44 15.89 3.22
C ASP A 277 11.48 14.88 3.76
N LYS A 278 11.61 13.69 3.16
CA LYS A 278 12.49 12.64 3.66
C LYS A 278 13.82 12.54 2.92
N TYR A 279 13.80 12.70 1.60
CA TYR A 279 14.95 12.54 0.71
C TYR A 279 15.29 13.81 -0.06
N GLY A 280 14.48 14.86 0.07
CA GLY A 280 14.66 16.15 -0.58
C GLY A 280 15.54 17.12 0.17
N ASP A 281 15.83 18.24 -0.49
CA ASP A 281 16.51 19.39 0.10
C ASP A 281 15.49 20.33 0.76
N ALA A 282 15.65 20.57 2.06
CA ALA A 282 14.72 21.37 2.85
C ALA A 282 14.66 22.84 2.39
N ALA A 283 15.79 23.42 1.94
CA ALA A 283 15.83 24.80 1.47
C ALA A 283 15.13 24.97 0.12
N VAL A 284 15.34 24.00 -0.79
CA VAL A 284 14.63 23.94 -2.08
C VAL A 284 13.14 23.74 -1.86
N ASN A 285 12.75 22.80 -0.99
CA ASN A 285 11.34 22.55 -0.67
C ASN A 285 10.66 23.76 -0.06
N LYS A 286 11.34 24.49 0.85
CA LYS A 286 10.83 25.73 1.41
C LYS A 286 10.61 26.78 0.31
N ARG A 287 11.59 26.98 -0.57
CA ARG A 287 11.49 27.93 -1.69
C ARG A 287 10.30 27.60 -2.62
N LEU A 288 10.16 26.33 -3.03
CA LEU A 288 9.06 25.90 -3.90
C LEU A 288 7.69 26.05 -3.21
N ARG A 289 7.63 25.81 -1.90
CA ARG A 289 6.41 26.05 -1.12
C ARG A 289 6.02 27.52 -1.13
N ASP A 290 6.99 28.42 -0.89
CA ASP A 290 6.75 29.85 -0.78
C ASP A 290 6.44 30.48 -2.16
N GLN A 291 7.11 30.04 -3.23
CA GLN A 291 6.99 30.62 -4.57
C GLN A 291 5.81 30.09 -5.38
N VAL A 292 5.62 28.78 -5.39
CA VAL A 292 4.62 28.11 -6.26
C VAL A 292 3.57 27.30 -5.50
N GLY A 293 3.64 27.28 -4.18
CA GLY A 293 2.64 26.64 -3.33
C GLY A 293 2.78 25.11 -3.26
N LEU A 294 3.93 24.53 -3.57
CA LEU A 294 4.17 23.09 -3.47
C LEU A 294 4.23 22.64 -2.01
N LYS A 295 3.16 21.98 -1.52
CA LYS A 295 3.00 21.56 -0.11
C LYS A 295 3.14 20.04 0.09
N ARG A 296 3.44 19.28 -0.96
CA ARG A 296 3.50 17.81 -0.92
C ARG A 296 4.57 17.28 -1.86
N LEU A 297 4.88 16.01 -1.73
CA LEU A 297 5.71 15.26 -2.68
C LEU A 297 5.14 15.36 -4.11
N PHE A 298 5.93 15.85 -5.07
CA PHE A 298 5.55 15.88 -6.47
C PHE A 298 5.91 14.56 -7.16
N LEU A 299 5.21 13.50 -6.76
CA LEU A 299 5.33 12.17 -7.35
C LEU A 299 3.93 11.58 -7.58
N HIS A 300 3.66 11.17 -8.83
CA HIS A 300 2.35 10.73 -9.24
C HIS A 300 2.45 9.50 -10.15
N ALA A 301 1.83 8.37 -9.76
CA ALA A 301 1.73 7.16 -10.57
C ALA A 301 0.73 7.39 -11.70
N SER A 302 1.20 7.74 -12.89
CA SER A 302 0.37 8.22 -13.99
C SER A 302 -0.18 7.12 -14.87
N THR A 303 0.61 6.07 -15.17
CA THR A 303 0.22 5.06 -16.18
C THR A 303 0.61 3.66 -15.74
N LEU A 304 -0.32 2.73 -15.95
CA LEU A 304 -0.09 1.29 -15.86
C LEU A 304 -0.54 0.63 -17.16
N GLU A 305 0.33 -0.18 -17.76
CA GLU A 305 0.05 -0.93 -18.99
C GLU A 305 0.38 -2.40 -18.78
N PHE A 306 -0.57 -3.29 -19.03
CA PHE A 306 -0.44 -4.74 -18.83
C PHE A 306 -1.51 -5.51 -19.61
N ALA A 307 -1.27 -6.79 -19.84
CA ALA A 307 -2.27 -7.72 -20.36
C ALA A 307 -2.60 -8.77 -19.30
N LEU A 308 -3.86 -9.21 -19.25
CA LEU A 308 -4.31 -10.33 -18.44
C LEU A 308 -4.74 -11.47 -19.33
N ASP A 309 -4.46 -12.72 -18.91
CA ASP A 309 -4.86 -13.92 -19.63
C ASP A 309 -6.38 -13.96 -19.84
N GLY A 310 -6.80 -14.37 -21.04
CA GLY A 310 -8.21 -14.37 -21.44
C GLY A 310 -8.81 -12.98 -21.70
N GLY A 311 -8.00 -11.91 -21.64
CA GLY A 311 -8.38 -10.55 -22.03
C GLY A 311 -8.28 -10.37 -23.56
N LYS A 312 -9.26 -9.63 -24.14
CA LYS A 312 -9.25 -9.33 -25.59
C LYS A 312 -8.28 -8.22 -25.97
N ALA A 313 -7.90 -7.37 -25.04
CA ALA A 313 -7.00 -6.23 -25.23
C ALA A 313 -6.20 -5.94 -23.95
N PRO A 314 -4.98 -5.36 -24.08
CA PRO A 314 -4.22 -4.92 -22.92
C PRO A 314 -4.94 -3.77 -22.20
N TYR A 315 -4.74 -3.70 -20.89
CA TYR A 315 -5.17 -2.57 -20.07
C TYR A 315 -4.16 -1.44 -20.24
N LEU A 316 -4.65 -0.26 -20.60
CA LEU A 316 -3.92 1.00 -20.53
C LEU A 316 -4.67 1.93 -19.57
N LEU A 317 -4.22 1.96 -18.32
CA LEU A 317 -4.84 2.76 -17.28
C LEU A 317 -4.05 4.04 -17.07
N ASN A 318 -4.77 5.17 -17.04
CA ASN A 318 -4.18 6.48 -16.82
C ASN A 318 -4.88 7.17 -15.65
N ALA A 319 -4.10 7.76 -14.75
CA ALA A 319 -4.57 8.72 -13.77
C ALA A 319 -4.11 10.11 -14.18
N PRO A 320 -5.02 11.05 -14.41
CA PRO A 320 -4.63 12.43 -14.71
C PRO A 320 -3.88 13.03 -13.52
N LEU A 321 -2.90 13.88 -13.82
CA LEU A 321 -2.23 14.67 -12.79
C LEU A 321 -3.26 15.51 -12.03
N VAL A 322 -3.15 15.52 -10.72
CA VAL A 322 -4.12 16.21 -9.87
C VAL A 322 -3.98 17.74 -10.01
N PRO A 323 -5.10 18.51 -9.93
CA PRO A 323 -5.09 19.97 -10.17
C PRO A 323 -4.02 20.72 -9.38
N GLU A 324 -3.83 20.39 -8.13
CA GLU A 324 -2.81 21.04 -7.27
C GLU A 324 -1.38 20.91 -7.80
N LEU A 325 -1.03 19.83 -8.51
CA LEU A 325 0.28 19.65 -9.13
C LEU A 325 0.36 20.32 -10.50
N ILE A 326 -0.76 20.42 -11.22
CA ILE A 326 -0.86 21.21 -12.47
C ILE A 326 -0.63 22.69 -12.14
N ASP A 327 -1.31 23.22 -11.12
CA ASP A 327 -1.13 24.59 -10.66
C ASP A 327 0.32 24.93 -10.30
N VAL A 328 1.05 23.97 -9.71
CA VAL A 328 2.48 24.13 -9.42
C VAL A 328 3.30 24.21 -10.70
N LEU A 329 3.04 23.37 -11.69
CA LEU A 329 3.73 23.43 -13.00
C LEU A 329 3.46 24.76 -13.71
N ASP A 330 2.22 25.24 -13.69
CA ASP A 330 1.83 26.49 -14.35
C ASP A 330 2.47 27.72 -13.72
N ARG A 331 2.75 27.69 -12.40
CA ARG A 331 3.46 28.75 -11.68
C ARG A 331 4.99 28.66 -11.81
N LEU A 332 5.52 27.54 -12.26
CA LEU A 332 6.94 27.39 -12.57
C LEU A 332 7.19 27.86 -14.02
N SER A 333 7.15 29.11 -14.26
CA SER A 333 7.48 29.73 -15.56
C SER A 333 9.00 29.84 -15.79
#